data_7c9e7d2ab51e5da1f312f3607fcfc8f2
#
_entry.id   7c9e7d2ab51e5da1f312f3607fcfc8f2
#
_cell.length_a   1.000
_cell.length_b   1.000
_cell.length_c   1.000
_cell.angle_alpha   90.00
_cell.angle_beta   90.00
_cell.angle_gamma   90.00
#
_symmetry.space_group_name_H-M   'P 1'
#
loop_
_entity.id
_entity.type
_entity.pdbx_description
1 polymer ?
#
loop_
_entity_poly.entity_id
_entity_poly.type
_entity_poly.pdbx_seq_one_letter_code
_entity_poly.pdbx_strand_id
1 'polypeptide(L)'
;MPHANGPAEKLTLRELEVLKLIASGLSTKEIASSLKITFKTAACHRMRMMDKLAIHRVADLTRYAIRHGYVDLGGNGSPGERQAELFERIKTTETTYRKAIEDYGAFIKDRPSLGPNNPDGVTGARRLRQAEEAAHEEYHAALIALKNFLLREGN
;
A
#
# COMPACT_ATOMS: atom_id res chain seq x y z
N MET A 1 3.78 -7.57 19.22
CA MET A 1 2.59 -7.19 18.46
C MET A 1 2.96 -6.02 17.57
N PRO A 2 3.10 -6.15 16.25
CA PRO A 2 3.36 -5.01 15.37
C PRO A 2 2.03 -4.31 15.07
N HIS A 3 1.93 -3.07 15.50
CA HIS A 3 0.81 -2.19 15.20
C HIS A 3 0.85 -1.81 13.72
N ALA A 4 -0.25 -2.11 13.01
CA ALA A 4 -0.49 -1.72 11.63
C ALA A 4 -0.78 -0.21 11.55
N ASN A 5 0.28 0.61 11.52
CA ASN A 5 0.20 1.94 10.94
C ASN A 5 0.66 1.84 9.49
N GLY A 6 -0.08 2.44 8.57
CA GLY A 6 0.13 2.34 7.13
C GLY A 6 1.61 2.44 6.72
N PRO A 7 2.10 1.52 5.90
CA PRO A 7 3.55 1.30 5.76
C PRO A 7 4.31 2.44 5.07
N ALA A 8 3.63 3.32 4.34
CA ALA A 8 4.26 4.38 3.54
C ALA A 8 4.77 5.59 4.36
N GLU A 9 4.13 5.89 5.50
CA GLU A 9 4.59 6.97 6.38
C GLU A 9 5.90 6.64 7.13
N LYS A 10 6.34 5.39 7.07
CA LYS A 10 7.55 4.91 7.78
C LYS A 10 8.82 4.96 6.95
N LEU A 11 8.72 5.15 5.62
CA LEU A 11 9.90 5.19 4.77
C LEU A 11 10.51 6.60 4.78
N THR A 12 11.83 6.67 4.98
CA THR A 12 12.59 7.90 4.74
C THR A 12 12.64 8.20 3.25
N LEU A 13 12.91 9.46 2.86
CA LEU A 13 13.08 9.84 1.46
C LEU A 13 14.09 8.94 0.74
N ARG A 14 15.17 8.57 1.42
CA ARG A 14 16.22 7.71 0.85
C ARG A 14 15.75 6.27 0.66
N GLU A 15 14.97 5.74 1.58
CA GLU A 15 14.36 4.41 1.45
C GLU A 15 13.32 4.38 0.33
N LEU A 16 12.57 5.47 0.14
CA LEU A 16 11.62 5.62 -0.95
C LEU A 16 12.33 5.69 -2.31
N GLU A 17 13.45 6.41 -2.43
CA GLU A 17 14.27 6.42 -3.65
C GLU A 17 14.76 5.01 -3.98
N VAL A 18 15.26 4.28 -2.99
CA VAL A 18 15.70 2.89 -3.16
C VAL A 18 14.54 1.99 -3.61
N LEU A 19 13.35 2.14 -3.02
CA LEU A 19 12.15 1.40 -3.43
C LEU A 19 11.80 1.64 -4.90
N LYS A 20 11.81 2.91 -5.35
CA LYS A 20 11.55 3.28 -6.75
C LYS A 20 12.53 2.63 -7.71
N LEU A 21 13.82 2.66 -7.38
CA LEU A 21 14.86 2.08 -8.21
C LEU A 21 14.79 0.55 -8.27
N ILE A 22 14.45 -0.12 -7.15
CA ILE A 22 14.19 -1.57 -7.13
C ILE A 22 12.99 -1.91 -8.02
N ALA A 23 11.91 -1.15 -7.90
CA ALA A 23 10.70 -1.38 -8.69
C ALA A 23 10.92 -1.10 -10.19
N SER A 24 11.90 -0.26 -10.53
CA SER A 24 12.38 -0.06 -11.90
C SER A 24 13.36 -1.14 -12.39
N GLY A 25 13.61 -2.18 -11.60
CA GLY A 25 14.43 -3.33 -11.97
C GLY A 25 15.92 -3.20 -11.69
N LEU A 26 16.39 -2.14 -11.02
CA LEU A 26 17.80 -1.94 -10.75
C LEU A 26 18.30 -2.88 -9.64
N SER A 27 19.49 -3.43 -9.85
CA SER A 27 20.25 -4.17 -8.84
C SER A 27 20.81 -3.23 -7.76
N THR A 28 21.18 -3.78 -6.61
CA THR A 28 21.78 -2.99 -5.51
C THR A 28 23.07 -2.25 -5.94
N LYS A 29 23.83 -2.82 -6.89
CA LYS A 29 25.03 -2.20 -7.43
C LYS A 29 24.70 -0.98 -8.29
N GLU A 30 23.70 -1.11 -9.15
CA GLU A 30 23.22 0.00 -10.00
C GLU A 30 22.57 1.10 -9.17
N ILE A 31 21.81 0.73 -8.12
CA ILE A 31 21.26 1.68 -7.14
C ILE A 31 22.38 2.46 -6.46
N ALA A 32 23.45 1.80 -6.02
CA ALA A 32 24.60 2.45 -5.41
C ALA A 32 25.25 3.48 -6.37
N SER A 33 25.43 3.09 -7.63
CA SER A 33 25.94 3.98 -8.69
C SER A 33 25.01 5.16 -8.94
N SER A 34 23.73 4.91 -9.15
CA SER A 34 22.70 5.93 -9.42
C SER A 34 22.60 6.97 -8.30
N LEU A 35 22.65 6.51 -7.07
CA LEU A 35 22.54 7.37 -5.88
C LEU A 35 23.88 7.94 -5.40
N LYS A 36 24.99 7.62 -6.09
CA LYS A 36 26.36 8.05 -5.75
C LYS A 36 26.75 7.68 -4.30
N ILE A 37 26.42 6.47 -3.86
CA ILE A 37 26.74 5.93 -2.55
C ILE A 37 27.45 4.60 -2.68
N THR A 38 28.03 4.11 -1.55
CA THR A 38 28.68 2.80 -1.56
C THR A 38 27.65 1.67 -1.67
N PHE A 39 28.06 0.52 -2.21
CA PHE A 39 27.23 -0.69 -2.24
C PHE A 39 26.71 -1.06 -0.83
N LYS A 40 27.59 -0.97 0.18
CA LYS A 40 27.24 -1.24 1.58
C LYS A 40 26.10 -0.33 2.07
N THR A 41 26.17 0.95 1.72
CA THR A 41 25.14 1.95 2.10
C THR A 41 23.82 1.65 1.38
N ALA A 42 23.86 1.34 0.07
CA ALA A 42 22.66 0.96 -0.68
C ALA A 42 22.01 -0.31 -0.13
N ALA A 43 22.82 -1.33 0.17
CA ALA A 43 22.34 -2.57 0.79
C ALA A 43 21.70 -2.32 2.16
N CYS A 44 22.25 -1.42 2.98
CA CYS A 44 21.70 -1.05 4.27
C CYS A 44 20.34 -0.36 4.14
N HIS A 45 20.20 0.60 3.23
CA HIS A 45 18.90 1.26 2.95
C HIS A 45 17.86 0.26 2.45
N ARG A 46 18.26 -0.65 1.54
CA ARG A 46 17.39 -1.72 1.05
C ARG A 46 16.89 -2.61 2.18
N MET A 47 17.78 -3.08 3.05
CA MET A 47 17.43 -3.95 4.17
C MET A 47 16.45 -3.25 5.12
N ARG A 48 16.77 -2.01 5.56
CA ARG A 48 15.90 -1.22 6.44
C ARG A 48 14.52 -0.98 5.85
N MET A 49 14.44 -0.69 4.56
CA MET A 49 13.18 -0.52 3.84
C MET A 49 12.38 -1.82 3.84
N MET A 50 13.01 -2.97 3.52
CA MET A 50 12.37 -4.28 3.51
C MET A 50 11.82 -4.65 4.90
N ASP A 51 12.60 -4.38 5.96
CA ASP A 51 12.19 -4.63 7.34
C ASP A 51 11.01 -3.73 7.75
N LYS A 52 11.04 -2.44 7.40
CA LYS A 52 9.93 -1.51 7.68
C LYS A 52 8.63 -1.89 7.00
N LEU A 53 8.71 -2.37 5.76
CA LEU A 53 7.54 -2.81 4.99
C LEU A 53 7.12 -4.24 5.30
N ALA A 54 7.96 -5.02 6.01
CA ALA A 54 7.82 -6.46 6.19
C ALA A 54 7.70 -7.22 4.85
N ILE A 55 8.36 -6.70 3.79
CA ILE A 55 8.35 -7.26 2.44
C ILE A 55 9.79 -7.59 2.03
N HIS A 56 10.09 -8.87 1.84
CA HIS A 56 11.46 -9.34 1.55
C HIS A 56 11.66 -9.83 0.11
N ARG A 57 10.59 -9.92 -0.70
CA ARG A 57 10.66 -10.33 -2.11
C ARG A 57 10.59 -9.11 -3.02
N VAL A 58 11.49 -9.05 -4.00
CA VAL A 58 11.53 -7.94 -4.98
C VAL A 58 10.21 -7.80 -5.73
N ALA A 59 9.59 -8.91 -6.14
CA ALA A 59 8.31 -8.88 -6.83
C ALA A 59 7.19 -8.23 -6.00
N ASP A 60 7.17 -8.46 -4.70
CA ASP A 60 6.17 -7.90 -3.80
C ASP A 60 6.46 -6.42 -3.48
N LEU A 61 7.76 -6.03 -3.42
CA LEU A 61 8.17 -4.62 -3.36
C LEU A 61 7.74 -3.85 -4.60
N THR A 62 7.89 -4.46 -5.79
CA THR A 62 7.47 -3.85 -7.05
C THR A 62 5.95 -3.67 -7.07
N ARG A 63 5.17 -4.70 -6.70
CA ARG A 63 3.71 -4.59 -6.58
C ARG A 63 3.30 -3.51 -5.58
N TYR A 64 3.99 -3.46 -4.44
CA TYR A 64 3.76 -2.43 -3.43
C TYR A 64 4.01 -1.03 -4.00
N ALA A 65 5.15 -0.81 -4.69
CA ALA A 65 5.50 0.47 -5.29
C ALA A 65 4.49 0.92 -6.35
N ILE A 66 3.99 -0.01 -7.18
CA ILE A 66 2.96 0.25 -8.19
C ILE A 66 1.63 0.59 -7.51
N ARG A 67 1.19 -0.22 -6.55
CA ARG A 67 -0.07 -0.02 -5.83
C ARG A 67 -0.15 1.33 -5.14
N HIS A 68 0.96 1.81 -4.60
CA HIS A 68 1.05 3.11 -3.93
C HIS A 68 1.45 4.27 -4.87
N GLY A 69 1.55 4.04 -6.19
CA GLY A 69 1.86 5.07 -7.16
C GLY A 69 3.28 5.64 -7.07
N TYR A 70 4.21 4.90 -6.45
CA TYR A 70 5.62 5.30 -6.40
C TYR A 70 6.35 5.05 -7.71
N VAL A 71 5.89 4.07 -8.48
CA VAL A 71 6.39 3.73 -9.82
C VAL A 71 5.19 3.51 -10.73
N ASP A 72 5.24 4.14 -11.88
CA ASP A 72 4.29 3.93 -12.96
C ASP A 72 4.86 2.85 -13.90
N LEU A 73 4.07 1.85 -14.26
CA LEU A 73 4.46 0.83 -15.24
C LEU A 73 4.41 1.34 -16.69
N GLY A 74 4.26 2.66 -16.90
CA GLY A 74 4.24 3.21 -18.24
C GLY A 74 3.04 2.74 -19.05
N GLY A 75 1.86 2.76 -18.46
CA GLY A 75 0.62 2.54 -19.21
C GLY A 75 0.54 3.51 -20.38
N ASN A 76 0.24 3.02 -21.60
CA ASN A 76 0.18 3.76 -22.85
C ASN A 76 -0.93 4.83 -22.92
N GLY A 77 -1.45 5.27 -21.76
CA GLY A 77 -2.51 6.28 -21.68
C GLY A 77 -1.97 7.72 -21.58
N SER A 78 -2.73 8.66 -22.12
CA SER A 78 -2.49 10.09 -21.92
C SER A 78 -2.57 10.45 -20.42
N PRO A 79 -1.97 11.57 -19.97
CA PRO A 79 -2.09 12.04 -18.60
C PRO A 79 -3.55 12.11 -18.10
N GLY A 80 -4.48 12.55 -18.95
CA GLY A 80 -5.90 12.61 -18.65
C GLY A 80 -6.55 11.23 -18.45
N GLU A 81 -6.18 10.24 -19.25
CA GLU A 81 -6.67 8.86 -19.08
C GLU A 81 -6.19 8.24 -17.78
N ARG A 82 -4.92 8.45 -17.44
CA ARG A 82 -4.35 7.98 -16.15
C ARG A 82 -5.00 8.65 -14.96
N GLN A 83 -5.29 9.93 -15.06
CA GLN A 83 -6.03 10.64 -14.01
C GLN A 83 -7.44 10.07 -13.84
N ALA A 84 -8.16 9.85 -14.95
CA ALA A 84 -9.49 9.25 -14.91
C ALA A 84 -9.50 7.85 -14.29
N GLU A 85 -8.51 7.01 -14.64
CA GLU A 85 -8.33 5.67 -14.06
C GLU A 85 -8.10 5.74 -12.53
N LEU A 86 -7.27 6.69 -12.07
CA LEU A 86 -7.03 6.90 -10.64
C LEU A 86 -8.29 7.35 -9.91
N PHE A 87 -9.11 8.22 -10.50
CA PHE A 87 -10.40 8.63 -9.92
C PHE A 87 -11.39 7.47 -9.83
N GLU A 88 -11.52 6.65 -10.89
CA GLU A 88 -12.39 5.47 -10.86
C GLU A 88 -11.90 4.44 -9.82
N ARG A 89 -10.59 4.28 -9.69
CA ARG A 89 -10.01 3.41 -8.64
C ARG A 89 -10.36 3.90 -7.24
N ILE A 90 -10.26 5.21 -6.98
CA ILE A 90 -10.64 5.80 -5.68
C ILE A 90 -12.11 5.53 -5.39
N LYS A 91 -13.00 5.79 -6.35
CA LYS A 91 -14.44 5.58 -6.21
C LYS A 91 -14.79 4.12 -5.91
N THR A 92 -14.13 3.19 -6.59
CA THR A 92 -14.31 1.75 -6.36
C THR A 92 -13.83 1.33 -4.98
N THR A 93 -12.63 1.75 -4.59
CA THR A 93 -12.05 1.40 -3.27
C THR A 93 -12.79 2.07 -2.12
N GLU A 94 -13.28 3.31 -2.29
CA GLU A 94 -14.15 3.99 -1.33
C GLU A 94 -15.44 3.21 -1.10
N THR A 95 -16.09 2.75 -2.18
CA THR A 95 -17.33 1.97 -2.10
C THR A 95 -17.10 0.65 -1.37
N THR A 96 -15.98 -0.03 -1.65
CA THR A 96 -15.60 -1.28 -0.99
C THR A 96 -15.34 -1.05 0.49
N TYR A 97 -14.62 0.00 0.84
CA TYR A 97 -14.33 0.36 2.23
C TYR A 97 -15.60 0.72 3.01
N ARG A 98 -16.49 1.52 2.42
CA ARG A 98 -17.79 1.85 3.03
C ARG A 98 -18.61 0.60 3.32
N LYS A 99 -18.69 -0.32 2.36
CA LYS A 99 -19.39 -1.58 2.55
C LYS A 99 -18.77 -2.43 3.66
N ALA A 100 -17.46 -2.51 3.73
CA ALA A 100 -16.78 -3.26 4.79
C ALA A 100 -17.07 -2.69 6.19
N ILE A 101 -17.15 -1.36 6.34
CA ILE A 101 -17.58 -0.70 7.59
C ILE A 101 -19.03 -1.07 7.93
N GLU A 102 -19.95 -1.01 6.95
CA GLU A 102 -21.36 -1.35 7.16
C GLU A 102 -21.53 -2.81 7.58
N ASP A 103 -20.85 -3.75 6.90
CA ASP A 103 -20.89 -5.18 7.19
C ASP A 103 -20.35 -5.48 8.61
N TYR A 104 -19.22 -4.84 8.99
CA TYR A 104 -18.67 -4.96 10.34
C TYR A 104 -19.59 -4.36 11.40
N GLY A 105 -20.15 -3.17 11.15
CA GLY A 105 -21.08 -2.49 12.04
C GLY A 105 -22.37 -3.27 12.24
N ALA A 106 -22.95 -3.82 11.18
CA ALA A 106 -24.14 -4.69 11.25
C ALA A 106 -23.86 -5.94 12.09
N PHE A 107 -22.72 -6.60 11.85
CA PHE A 107 -22.33 -7.78 12.61
C PHE A 107 -22.15 -7.50 14.12
N ILE A 108 -21.53 -6.37 14.47
CA ILE A 108 -21.36 -5.98 15.88
C ILE A 108 -22.69 -5.65 16.55
N LYS A 109 -23.63 -5.07 15.81
CA LYS A 109 -24.97 -4.74 16.31
C LYS A 109 -25.80 -6.01 16.63
N ASP A 110 -25.67 -7.04 15.80
CA ASP A 110 -26.36 -8.32 15.98
C ASP A 110 -25.63 -9.29 16.93
N ARG A 111 -24.42 -8.95 17.39
CA ARG A 111 -23.59 -9.78 18.26
C ARG A 111 -24.27 -10.26 19.55
N PRO A 112 -25.15 -9.49 20.22
CA PRO A 112 -25.86 -9.94 21.42
C PRO A 112 -26.69 -11.21 21.21
N SER A 113 -27.16 -11.49 19.97
CA SER A 113 -27.93 -12.69 19.64
C SER A 113 -27.09 -13.96 19.55
N LEU A 114 -25.76 -13.83 19.37
CA LEU A 114 -24.84 -14.95 19.17
C LEU A 114 -24.26 -15.52 20.49
N GLY A 115 -24.45 -14.84 21.62
CA GLY A 115 -23.91 -15.22 22.93
C GLY A 115 -22.39 -14.97 23.09
N PRO A 116 -21.90 -14.77 24.32
CA PRO A 116 -20.52 -14.31 24.58
C PRO A 116 -19.44 -15.36 24.25
N ASN A 117 -19.80 -16.64 24.13
CA ASN A 117 -18.87 -17.77 23.92
C ASN A 117 -19.05 -18.49 22.58
N ASN A 118 -19.76 -17.86 21.61
CA ASN A 118 -19.92 -18.47 20.29
C ASN A 118 -18.64 -18.35 19.46
N PRO A 119 -17.94 -19.47 19.14
CA PRO A 119 -16.71 -19.43 18.34
C PRO A 119 -16.93 -18.88 16.94
N ASP A 120 -18.12 -19.06 16.35
CA ASP A 120 -18.48 -18.51 15.04
C ASP A 120 -18.57 -16.98 15.08
N GLY A 121 -19.05 -16.41 16.19
CA GLY A 121 -19.10 -14.96 16.42
C GLY A 121 -17.70 -14.34 16.50
N VAL A 122 -16.74 -15.00 17.15
CA VAL A 122 -15.35 -14.52 17.24
C VAL A 122 -14.65 -14.59 15.87
N THR A 123 -14.84 -15.69 15.15
CA THR A 123 -14.26 -15.90 13.82
C THR A 123 -14.85 -14.95 12.80
N GLY A 124 -16.18 -14.75 12.83
CA GLY A 124 -16.89 -13.80 11.97
C GLY A 124 -16.42 -12.36 12.18
N ALA A 125 -16.35 -11.90 13.43
CA ALA A 125 -15.84 -10.57 13.77
C ALA A 125 -14.40 -10.35 13.28
N ARG A 126 -13.53 -11.34 13.47
CA ARG A 126 -12.13 -11.27 13.01
C ARG A 126 -12.04 -11.17 11.48
N ARG A 127 -12.83 -11.96 10.76
CA ARG A 127 -12.86 -11.94 9.28
C ARG A 127 -13.33 -10.59 8.75
N LEU A 128 -14.42 -10.05 9.30
CA LEU A 128 -14.99 -8.77 8.88
C LEU A 128 -14.05 -7.61 9.20
N ARG A 129 -13.39 -7.62 10.36
CA ARG A 129 -12.38 -6.63 10.71
C ARG A 129 -11.18 -6.68 9.77
N GLN A 130 -10.69 -7.87 9.43
CA GLN A 130 -9.60 -8.00 8.44
C GLN A 130 -10.02 -7.49 7.04
N ALA A 131 -11.27 -7.71 6.65
CA ALA A 131 -11.81 -7.18 5.39
C ALA A 131 -11.89 -5.65 5.41
N GLU A 132 -12.30 -5.05 6.53
CA GLU A 132 -12.32 -3.60 6.70
C GLU A 132 -10.91 -3.01 6.66
N GLU A 133 -9.96 -3.59 7.40
CA GLU A 133 -8.55 -3.15 7.39
C GLU A 133 -7.94 -3.23 5.98
N ALA A 134 -8.20 -4.31 5.24
CA ALA A 134 -7.71 -4.47 3.86
C ALA A 134 -8.35 -3.45 2.91
N ALA A 135 -9.65 -3.22 3.00
CA ALA A 135 -10.35 -2.24 2.18
C ALA A 135 -9.90 -0.80 2.49
N HIS A 136 -9.63 -0.49 3.75
CA HIS A 136 -9.04 0.79 4.16
C HIS A 136 -7.65 1.01 3.55
N GLU A 137 -6.78 -0.01 3.59
CA GLU A 137 -5.45 0.08 2.99
C GLU A 137 -5.52 0.31 1.47
N GLU A 138 -6.42 -0.38 0.77
CA GLU A 138 -6.61 -0.20 -0.68
C GLU A 138 -7.12 1.20 -1.03
N TYR A 139 -8.08 1.73 -0.27
CA TYR A 139 -8.59 3.08 -0.47
C TYR A 139 -7.51 4.14 -0.20
N HIS A 140 -6.76 3.98 0.89
CA HIS A 140 -5.66 4.88 1.23
C HIS A 140 -4.53 4.85 0.17
N ALA A 141 -4.20 3.65 -0.33
CA ALA A 141 -3.24 3.49 -1.43
C ALA A 141 -3.69 4.19 -2.72
N ALA A 142 -4.98 4.14 -3.05
CA ALA A 142 -5.54 4.84 -4.20
C ALA A 142 -5.42 6.37 -4.08
N LEU A 143 -5.70 6.92 -2.88
CA LEU A 143 -5.54 8.36 -2.60
C LEU A 143 -4.07 8.81 -2.72
N ILE A 144 -3.13 8.02 -2.18
CA ILE A 144 -1.69 8.30 -2.31
C ILE A 144 -1.26 8.27 -3.78
N ALA A 145 -1.75 7.31 -4.57
CA ALA A 145 -1.43 7.20 -5.98
C ALA A 145 -1.88 8.46 -6.76
N LEU A 146 -3.10 8.94 -6.52
CA LEU A 146 -3.57 10.19 -7.12
C LEU A 146 -2.75 11.40 -6.67
N LYS A 147 -2.46 11.52 -5.37
CA LYS A 147 -1.59 12.59 -4.85
C LYS A 147 -0.23 12.60 -5.54
N ASN A 148 0.41 11.43 -5.65
CA ASN A 148 1.72 11.31 -6.30
C ASN A 148 1.65 11.66 -7.79
N PHE A 149 0.57 11.28 -8.48
CA PHE A 149 0.32 11.65 -9.86
C PHE A 149 0.21 13.17 -10.02
N LEU A 150 -0.64 13.83 -9.24
CA LEU A 150 -0.85 15.27 -9.29
C LEU A 150 0.43 16.08 -8.98
N LEU A 151 1.26 15.61 -8.04
CA LEU A 151 2.53 16.24 -7.71
C LEU A 151 3.59 16.10 -8.83
N ARG A 152 3.46 15.10 -9.70
CA ARG A 152 4.38 14.90 -10.85
C ARG A 152 4.00 15.75 -12.06
N GLU A 153 2.69 15.96 -12.29
CA GLU A 153 2.18 16.75 -13.41
C GLU A 153 2.21 18.27 -13.12
N GLY A 154 2.34 18.66 -11.84
CA GLY A 154 2.39 20.07 -11.41
C GLY A 154 3.79 20.70 -11.37
N ASN A 155 4.83 19.99 -11.81
CA ASN A 155 6.23 20.43 -11.84
C ASN A 155 6.79 20.30 -13.26
#